data_7ae51dd8cefaa9219a97f51b737c2f71
#
_entry.id   7ae51dd8cefaa9219a97f51b737c2f71
#
_cell.length_a   1.000
_cell.length_b   1.000
_cell.length_c   1.000
_cell.angle_alpha   90.00
_cell.angle_beta   90.00
_cell.angle_gamma   90.00
#
_symmetry.space_group_name_H-M   'P 1'
#
loop_
_entity.id
_entity.type
_entity.pdbx_description
1 polymer ?
#
loop_
_entity_poly.entity_id
_entity_poly.type
_entity_poly.pdbx_seq_one_letter_code
_entity_poly.pdbx_strand_id
1 'polypeptide(L)'
;MLRRILIGALLASVAAVFTGPARAAAQVLMPNVSYQRTVQFTAHGPVALNVIVAPRPGGLYQLKPLLSNNAITGTERVTSMQKDVSGATVAGVNGDLFNFNDGHPSGIVMQDKVLESPPYRARSSVGITADGKLQVARVSFFGYWQGLGQRRVLTGLNQPPRVDGTSLFTPAYGPATPKIPGVWEVVLQPFPPAVPGTDLTGVVTATHSGGGLPIPKGGAVLLARGSQVAKLQAEATIGTSIVSRLVLSPDWLAAGVTDALGGGPVIVRNGKAVWTAGEDFLPTQLGPRNPRTAVGQRRDGKIVLLAVDGRRGGYSVGMTNWELAQAMVRLGCVTASALDAGGSTTMAFDGKLLNRPSDPGGERSVAESLAIMYTGVYAPPPALTVVSPNGDGVDEQQQLSYKVVRPSNVTASLVGPGGATAFTETLSRQPGIYSYTWPATTKKQHGLRKLKGRWYRTLDTNPLGRWRWVISATDDQGQASSVERSFWLNDTLGFMQVAPRSVRVTKKTRTAVIARFKLAFAARVTPSIWTPGGVLIRRLPGRNLAAGTRTIAWNGRFQNGRLVYRGRYVFKVFAQNAFGPVDLDQAFVVRR
;
A
#
# COMPACT_ATOMS: atom_id res chain seq x y z
N MET A 1 -17.36 70.71 42.57
CA MET A 1 -18.32 69.61 42.26
C MET A 1 -18.01 69.10 40.86
N LEU A 2 -17.16 68.09 40.74
CA LEU A 2 -16.74 67.53 39.45
C LEU A 2 -17.50 66.20 39.24
N ARG A 3 -18.27 66.10 38.20
CA ARG A 3 -18.83 64.82 37.68
C ARG A 3 -17.76 64.12 36.82
N ARG A 4 -17.32 62.94 37.23
CA ARG A 4 -16.51 62.04 36.41
C ARG A 4 -17.44 61.13 35.59
N ILE A 5 -17.36 61.20 34.27
CA ILE A 5 -17.97 60.28 33.32
C ILE A 5 -16.99 59.14 33.09
N LEU A 6 -17.38 57.92 33.44
CA LEU A 6 -16.66 56.68 33.05
C LEU A 6 -17.13 56.24 31.68
N ILE A 7 -16.25 56.25 30.70
CA ILE A 7 -16.48 55.61 29.40
C ILE A 7 -15.92 54.19 29.49
N GLY A 8 -16.79 53.20 29.54
CA GLY A 8 -16.43 51.79 29.44
C GLY A 8 -16.18 51.40 27.99
N ALA A 9 -14.94 51.12 27.63
CA ALA A 9 -14.61 50.56 26.33
C ALA A 9 -14.87 49.02 26.33
N LEU A 10 -15.85 48.59 25.56
CA LEU A 10 -16.15 47.18 25.32
C LEU A 10 -15.13 46.64 24.28
N LEU A 11 -14.10 45.92 24.72
CA LEU A 11 -13.21 45.19 23.84
C LEU A 11 -13.90 43.91 23.42
N ALA A 12 -14.45 43.89 22.19
CA ALA A 12 -14.89 42.67 21.54
C ALA A 12 -13.67 41.88 21.03
N SER A 13 -13.25 40.87 21.77
CA SER A 13 -12.22 39.89 21.33
C SER A 13 -12.80 39.01 20.22
N VAL A 14 -12.43 39.28 18.97
CA VAL A 14 -12.67 38.39 17.84
C VAL A 14 -11.69 37.21 18.02
N ALA A 15 -12.19 36.11 18.55
CA ALA A 15 -11.48 34.83 18.54
C ALA A 15 -11.38 34.35 17.08
N ALA A 16 -10.24 34.55 16.44
CA ALA A 16 -9.91 33.93 15.17
C ALA A 16 -9.83 32.41 15.38
N VAL A 17 -10.87 31.69 14.98
CA VAL A 17 -10.83 30.23 14.90
C VAL A 17 -9.87 29.87 13.80
N PHE A 18 -8.63 29.60 14.15
CA PHE A 18 -7.66 28.93 13.27
C PHE A 18 -8.18 27.52 13.02
N THR A 19 -8.95 27.32 11.96
CA THR A 19 -9.19 25.99 11.40
C THR A 19 -7.84 25.52 10.84
N GLY A 20 -7.17 24.64 11.58
CA GLY A 20 -5.98 23.95 11.09
C GLY A 20 -6.29 23.24 9.76
N PRO A 21 -5.30 22.97 8.91
CA PRO A 21 -5.51 22.35 7.61
C PRO A 21 -6.33 21.06 7.81
N ALA A 22 -7.43 20.93 7.06
CA ALA A 22 -8.28 19.75 7.09
C ALA A 22 -7.38 18.52 6.80
N ARG A 23 -7.12 17.72 7.82
CA ARG A 23 -6.44 16.44 7.65
C ARG A 23 -7.35 15.59 6.76
N ALA A 24 -6.86 15.18 5.60
CA ALA A 24 -7.55 14.17 4.82
C ALA A 24 -7.80 12.95 5.73
N ALA A 25 -9.05 12.48 5.76
CA ALA A 25 -9.41 11.32 6.57
C ALA A 25 -8.52 10.13 6.16
N ALA A 26 -8.05 9.37 7.14
CA ALA A 26 -7.26 8.18 6.87
C ALA A 26 -8.14 7.15 6.14
N GLN A 27 -7.65 6.63 5.03
CA GLN A 27 -8.29 5.55 4.28
C GLN A 27 -7.93 4.20 4.92
N VAL A 28 -8.91 3.35 5.20
CA VAL A 28 -8.66 1.96 5.62
C VAL A 28 -8.37 1.13 4.38
N LEU A 29 -7.13 0.64 4.25
CA LEU A 29 -6.71 -0.25 3.16
C LEU A 29 -7.24 -1.68 3.38
N MET A 30 -6.94 -2.25 4.53
CA MET A 30 -7.40 -3.55 5.01
C MET A 30 -7.65 -3.46 6.53
N PRO A 31 -8.26 -4.44 7.19
CA PRO A 31 -8.54 -4.34 8.62
C PRO A 31 -7.34 -3.82 9.41
N ASN A 32 -7.53 -2.82 10.25
CA ASN A 32 -6.53 -2.17 11.10
C ASN A 32 -5.30 -1.56 10.37
N VAL A 33 -5.25 -1.56 9.04
CA VAL A 33 -4.20 -0.92 8.26
C VAL A 33 -4.75 0.34 7.59
N SER A 34 -4.19 1.47 7.96
CA SER A 34 -4.61 2.78 7.46
C SER A 34 -3.57 3.42 6.56
N TYR A 35 -4.02 4.14 5.57
CA TYR A 35 -3.21 4.99 4.70
C TYR A 35 -3.65 6.43 4.83
N GLN A 36 -2.69 7.34 4.91
CA GLN A 36 -2.94 8.77 4.90
C GLN A 36 -1.96 9.47 3.98
N ARG A 37 -2.47 10.31 3.09
CA ARG A 37 -1.67 11.24 2.30
C ARG A 37 -1.83 12.64 2.87
N THR A 38 -0.70 13.30 3.16
CA THR A 38 -0.67 14.69 3.64
C THR A 38 0.30 15.51 2.81
N VAL A 39 0.04 16.81 2.68
CA VAL A 39 0.98 17.76 2.07
C VAL A 39 1.36 18.77 3.13
N GLN A 40 2.65 18.87 3.40
CA GLN A 40 3.23 19.87 4.29
C GLN A 40 3.84 20.99 3.44
N PHE A 41 3.57 22.24 3.81
CA PHE A 41 4.21 23.38 3.17
C PHE A 41 5.44 23.79 4.00
N THR A 42 6.59 23.80 3.36
CA THR A 42 7.88 24.15 3.95
C THR A 42 8.45 25.39 3.28
N ALA A 43 9.50 25.99 3.85
CA ALA A 43 10.22 27.10 3.22
C ALA A 43 10.81 26.73 1.84
N HIS A 44 10.98 25.43 1.56
CA HIS A 44 11.53 24.92 0.30
C HIS A 44 10.42 24.52 -0.71
N GLY A 45 9.16 24.59 -0.32
CA GLY A 45 8.03 24.18 -1.12
C GLY A 45 7.17 23.06 -0.49
N PRO A 46 6.16 22.57 -1.22
CA PRO A 46 5.30 21.51 -0.74
C PRO A 46 6.05 20.17 -0.65
N VAL A 47 5.68 19.36 0.34
CA VAL A 47 6.18 17.99 0.54
C VAL A 47 5.00 17.07 0.74
N ALA A 48 4.83 16.10 -0.15
CA ALA A 48 3.78 15.09 -0.08
C ALA A 48 4.29 13.84 0.65
N LEU A 49 3.62 13.50 1.75
CA LEU A 49 3.90 12.33 2.57
C LEU A 49 2.79 11.30 2.38
N ASN A 50 3.18 10.07 2.14
CA ASN A 50 2.30 8.90 2.04
C ASN A 50 2.66 7.97 3.20
N VAL A 51 1.73 7.74 4.11
CA VAL A 51 1.96 7.02 5.38
C VAL A 51 1.02 5.83 5.47
N ILE A 52 1.57 4.63 5.65
CA ILE A 52 0.81 3.46 6.08
C ILE A 52 1.12 3.20 7.55
N VAL A 53 0.07 2.95 8.34
CA VAL A 53 0.18 2.47 9.72
C VAL A 53 -0.54 1.15 9.83
N ALA A 54 0.19 0.12 10.28
CA ALA A 54 -0.30 -1.25 10.42
C ALA A 54 -0.14 -1.75 11.85
N PRO A 55 -0.88 -2.79 12.26
CA PRO A 55 -0.66 -3.48 13.52
C PRO A 55 0.78 -4.00 13.64
N ARG A 56 1.19 -4.31 14.86
CA ARG A 56 2.40 -5.11 15.11
C ARG A 56 2.27 -6.44 14.37
N PRO A 57 3.34 -6.89 13.67
CA PRO A 57 3.36 -8.23 13.07
C PRO A 57 3.03 -9.33 14.08
N GLY A 58 2.19 -10.25 13.68
CA GLY A 58 1.68 -11.37 14.48
C GLY A 58 0.24 -11.72 14.09
N GLY A 59 -0.18 -12.95 14.32
CA GLY A 59 -1.49 -13.47 13.93
C GLY A 59 -1.73 -13.33 12.43
N LEU A 60 -2.77 -12.57 12.06
CA LEU A 60 -3.11 -12.33 10.65
C LEU A 60 -2.17 -11.36 9.91
N TYR A 61 -1.21 -10.71 10.59
CA TYR A 61 -0.34 -9.70 10.01
C TYR A 61 1.11 -10.15 10.02
N GLN A 62 1.78 -10.03 8.89
CA GLN A 62 3.21 -10.27 8.76
C GLN A 62 3.88 -9.04 8.15
N LEU A 63 5.15 -8.84 8.46
CA LEU A 63 6.01 -7.86 7.78
C LEU A 63 7.18 -8.66 7.20
N LYS A 64 7.29 -8.71 5.87
CA LYS A 64 8.29 -9.53 5.18
C LYS A 64 8.93 -8.80 4.01
N PRO A 65 10.19 -9.05 3.72
CA PRO A 65 10.75 -8.71 2.42
C PRO A 65 10.11 -9.58 1.33
N LEU A 66 9.95 -9.03 0.14
CA LEU A 66 9.57 -9.75 -1.08
C LEU A 66 10.67 -9.52 -2.11
N LEU A 67 11.25 -10.58 -2.63
CA LEU A 67 12.23 -10.52 -3.72
C LEU A 67 11.54 -10.38 -5.08
N SER A 68 12.16 -9.64 -5.99
CA SER A 68 11.75 -9.62 -7.39
C SER A 68 11.82 -11.01 -7.99
N ASN A 69 10.75 -11.42 -8.69
CA ASN A 69 10.69 -12.74 -9.35
C ASN A 69 11.03 -13.93 -8.41
N ASN A 70 10.91 -13.76 -7.09
CA ASN A 70 11.32 -14.71 -6.05
C ASN A 70 12.79 -15.15 -6.19
N ALA A 71 13.69 -14.26 -6.62
CA ALA A 71 15.10 -14.51 -6.81
C ALA A 71 15.95 -13.30 -6.42
N ILE A 72 17.21 -13.56 -6.08
CA ILE A 72 18.20 -12.53 -5.73
C ILE A 72 18.58 -11.68 -6.95
N THR A 73 18.55 -12.26 -8.14
CA THR A 73 18.85 -11.55 -9.38
C THR A 73 17.57 -11.10 -10.09
N GLY A 74 17.64 -9.95 -10.71
CA GLY A 74 16.51 -9.34 -11.42
C GLY A 74 15.86 -8.20 -10.66
N THR A 75 14.99 -7.47 -11.36
CA THR A 75 14.22 -6.37 -10.78
C THR A 75 12.77 -6.44 -11.21
N GLU A 76 11.88 -6.02 -10.34
CA GLU A 76 10.44 -6.03 -10.57
C GLU A 76 9.80 -4.80 -9.92
N ARG A 77 8.64 -4.37 -10.41
CA ARG A 77 7.86 -3.30 -9.78
C ARG A 77 7.25 -3.77 -8.47
N VAL A 78 7.23 -2.93 -7.44
CA VAL A 78 6.55 -3.24 -6.16
C VAL A 78 5.09 -3.61 -6.39
N THR A 79 4.41 -2.93 -7.34
CA THR A 79 3.03 -3.25 -7.71
C THR A 79 2.87 -4.64 -8.31
N SER A 80 3.87 -5.15 -9.04
CA SER A 80 3.88 -6.51 -9.60
C SER A 80 4.16 -7.54 -8.52
N MET A 81 5.23 -7.36 -7.72
CA MET A 81 5.54 -8.23 -6.57
C MET A 81 4.31 -8.46 -5.67
N GLN A 82 3.51 -7.40 -5.42
CA GLN A 82 2.30 -7.53 -4.61
C GLN A 82 1.21 -8.40 -5.27
N LYS A 83 1.11 -8.39 -6.61
CA LYS A 83 0.14 -9.20 -7.35
C LYS A 83 0.52 -10.68 -7.37
N ASP A 84 1.82 -10.97 -7.33
CA ASP A 84 2.33 -12.34 -7.34
C ASP A 84 2.16 -13.03 -5.98
N VAL A 85 1.88 -12.27 -4.91
CA VAL A 85 1.53 -12.82 -3.59
C VAL A 85 0.09 -13.31 -3.58
N SER A 86 -0.12 -14.61 -3.77
CA SER A 86 -1.45 -15.24 -3.70
C SER A 86 -1.96 -15.42 -2.26
N GLY A 87 -1.06 -15.65 -1.31
CA GLY A 87 -1.38 -16.01 0.08
C GLY A 87 -1.68 -14.83 1.02
N ALA A 88 -1.80 -13.59 0.51
CA ALA A 88 -2.10 -12.43 1.34
C ALA A 88 -2.72 -11.27 0.56
N THR A 89 -3.31 -10.32 1.29
CA THR A 89 -3.56 -8.96 0.80
C THR A 89 -2.39 -8.09 1.25
N VAL A 90 -1.77 -7.35 0.34
CA VAL A 90 -0.43 -6.78 0.54
C VAL A 90 -0.43 -5.26 0.44
N ALA A 91 0.22 -4.60 1.39
CA ALA A 91 0.58 -3.18 1.33
C ALA A 91 2.09 -3.05 1.59
N GLY A 92 2.80 -2.19 0.87
CA GLY A 92 4.25 -2.13 1.07
C GLY A 92 4.93 -0.97 0.39
N VAL A 93 6.25 -0.95 0.55
CA VAL A 93 7.18 0.02 -0.04
C VAL A 93 8.36 -0.69 -0.68
N ASN A 94 9.15 0.00 -1.52
CA ASN A 94 10.43 -0.52 -2.00
C ASN A 94 11.38 -0.87 -0.85
N GLY A 95 12.29 -1.80 -1.07
CA GLY A 95 13.30 -2.24 -0.11
C GLY A 95 14.60 -1.44 -0.13
N ASP A 96 15.71 -2.15 -0.02
CA ASP A 96 17.08 -1.60 0.05
C ASP A 96 17.60 -1.14 -1.31
N LEU A 97 18.79 -0.58 -1.30
CA LEU A 97 19.62 -0.33 -2.48
C LEU A 97 19.96 -1.65 -3.18
N PHE A 98 20.18 -1.59 -4.47
CA PHE A 98 20.47 -2.77 -5.29
C PHE A 98 21.46 -2.46 -6.42
N ASN A 99 22.06 -3.49 -6.97
CA ASN A 99 22.92 -3.37 -8.15
C ASN A 99 22.07 -3.22 -9.41
N PHE A 100 22.24 -2.11 -10.15
CA PHE A 100 21.49 -1.84 -11.36
C PHE A 100 21.82 -2.79 -12.53
N ASN A 101 22.96 -3.51 -12.50
CA ASN A 101 23.36 -4.38 -13.59
C ASN A 101 22.61 -5.72 -13.56
N ASP A 102 22.38 -6.28 -12.38
CA ASP A 102 21.83 -7.62 -12.22
C ASP A 102 20.64 -7.69 -11.26
N GLY A 103 20.29 -6.57 -10.60
CA GLY A 103 19.19 -6.50 -9.64
C GLY A 103 19.51 -7.06 -8.27
N HIS A 104 20.78 -7.41 -7.99
CA HIS A 104 21.16 -7.99 -6.70
C HIS A 104 20.93 -7.01 -5.53
N PRO A 105 20.22 -7.37 -4.44
CA PRO A 105 20.11 -6.56 -3.23
C PRO A 105 21.49 -6.23 -2.66
N SER A 106 21.70 -4.99 -2.24
CA SER A 106 23.01 -4.58 -1.69
C SER A 106 23.19 -5.00 -0.23
N GLY A 107 22.16 -5.43 0.46
CA GLY A 107 22.18 -5.82 1.87
C GLY A 107 21.57 -7.18 2.12
N ILE A 108 21.30 -7.44 3.40
CA ILE A 108 20.71 -8.71 3.83
C ILE A 108 19.32 -8.91 3.24
N VAL A 109 19.06 -10.14 2.78
CA VAL A 109 17.70 -10.65 2.61
C VAL A 109 17.61 -11.95 3.39
N MET A 110 16.66 -12.02 4.30
CA MET A 110 16.33 -13.21 5.08
C MET A 110 14.82 -13.37 5.14
N GLN A 111 14.33 -14.57 4.80
CA GLN A 111 12.90 -14.90 4.82
C GLN A 111 12.72 -16.22 5.60
N ASP A 112 11.82 -16.22 6.58
CA ASP A 112 11.53 -17.40 7.40
C ASP A 112 12.80 -18.08 7.95
N LYS A 113 13.77 -17.27 8.42
CA LYS A 113 15.09 -17.66 8.95
C LYS A 113 16.09 -18.12 7.88
N VAL A 114 15.73 -18.24 6.62
CA VAL A 114 16.64 -18.60 5.53
C VAL A 114 17.36 -17.35 5.04
N LEU A 115 18.67 -17.33 5.10
CA LEU A 115 19.51 -16.25 4.60
C LEU A 115 19.68 -16.42 3.08
N GLU A 116 19.25 -15.39 2.33
CA GLU A 116 19.30 -15.40 0.86
C GLU A 116 20.33 -14.44 0.30
N SER A 117 20.59 -13.32 1.00
CA SER A 117 21.66 -12.38 0.71
C SER A 117 22.35 -11.93 2.01
N PRO A 118 23.68 -11.82 2.04
CA PRO A 118 24.40 -11.40 3.24
C PRO A 118 24.25 -9.90 3.50
N PRO A 119 24.38 -9.44 4.76
CA PRO A 119 24.34 -8.02 5.09
C PRO A 119 25.57 -7.27 4.58
N TYR A 120 25.39 -5.99 4.24
CA TYR A 120 26.49 -5.05 4.06
C TYR A 120 26.87 -4.43 5.41
N ARG A 121 27.96 -4.85 6.01
CA ARG A 121 28.34 -4.54 7.40
C ARG A 121 28.46 -3.06 7.74
N ALA A 122 28.73 -2.21 6.75
CA ALA A 122 28.91 -0.78 6.95
C ALA A 122 27.58 0.02 7.03
N ARG A 123 26.45 -0.66 6.76
CA ARG A 123 25.09 -0.09 6.85
C ARG A 123 24.22 -0.90 7.79
N SER A 124 23.19 -0.24 8.34
CA SER A 124 22.18 -0.93 9.15
C SER A 124 21.25 -1.74 8.29
N SER A 125 20.79 -2.83 8.84
CA SER A 125 19.74 -3.68 8.31
C SER A 125 18.50 -3.62 9.21
N VAL A 126 17.35 -4.01 8.67
CA VAL A 126 16.08 -4.08 9.37
C VAL A 126 15.72 -5.54 9.57
N GLY A 127 15.81 -6.02 10.80
CA GLY A 127 15.36 -7.34 11.24
C GLY A 127 13.94 -7.27 11.80
N ILE A 128 13.16 -8.30 11.55
CA ILE A 128 11.81 -8.50 12.05
C ILE A 128 11.82 -9.78 12.90
N THR A 129 11.49 -9.64 14.18
CA THR A 129 11.45 -10.79 15.08
C THR A 129 10.13 -11.53 15.00
N ALA A 130 10.11 -12.79 15.41
CA ALA A 130 8.90 -13.62 15.47
C ALA A 130 7.79 -13.00 16.32
N ASP A 131 8.14 -12.20 17.35
CA ASP A 131 7.19 -11.45 18.16
C ASP A 131 6.84 -10.06 17.57
N GLY A 132 7.24 -9.78 16.33
CA GLY A 132 6.87 -8.58 15.57
C GLY A 132 7.59 -7.30 15.98
N LYS A 133 8.80 -7.38 16.58
CA LYS A 133 9.64 -6.21 16.84
C LYS A 133 10.56 -5.92 15.66
N LEU A 134 10.82 -4.64 15.40
CA LEU A 134 11.88 -4.21 14.49
C LEU A 134 13.20 -4.06 15.24
N GLN A 135 14.24 -4.68 14.71
CA GLN A 135 15.63 -4.47 15.11
C GLN A 135 16.36 -3.75 13.98
N VAL A 136 16.83 -2.52 14.23
CA VAL A 136 17.63 -1.77 13.26
C VAL A 136 19.07 -1.71 13.77
N ALA A 137 19.94 -2.49 13.15
CA ALA A 137 21.33 -2.63 13.58
C ALA A 137 22.25 -2.98 12.41
N ARG A 138 23.56 -2.70 12.59
CA ARG A 138 24.58 -3.24 11.69
C ARG A 138 24.78 -4.71 11.99
N VAL A 139 24.88 -5.52 10.94
CA VAL A 139 25.12 -6.96 11.00
C VAL A 139 26.29 -7.29 10.12
N SER A 140 27.17 -8.15 10.60
CA SER A 140 28.28 -8.68 9.85
C SER A 140 27.99 -10.13 9.45
N PHE A 141 28.50 -10.53 8.30
CA PHE A 141 28.44 -11.89 7.80
C PHE A 141 29.82 -12.53 7.81
N PHE A 142 29.86 -13.76 8.23
CA PHE A 142 31.02 -14.65 8.13
C PHE A 142 30.53 -16.03 7.72
N GLY A 143 31.30 -16.71 6.88
CA GLY A 143 30.99 -18.09 6.49
C GLY A 143 32.26 -18.95 6.37
N TYR A 144 32.07 -20.23 6.48
CA TYR A 144 33.10 -21.21 6.14
C TYR A 144 32.50 -22.46 5.50
N TRP A 145 33.33 -23.19 4.79
CA TRP A 145 33.06 -24.55 4.32
C TRP A 145 34.21 -25.46 4.68
N GLN A 146 33.96 -26.76 4.79
CA GLN A 146 34.94 -27.80 5.09
C GLN A 146 34.57 -29.08 4.32
N GLY A 147 35.54 -29.60 3.59
CA GLY A 147 35.49 -30.92 2.96
C GLY A 147 36.57 -31.85 3.55
N LEU A 148 37.41 -32.47 2.68
CA LEU A 148 38.47 -33.37 3.11
C LEU A 148 39.61 -32.66 3.87
N GLY A 149 39.74 -31.33 3.69
CA GLY A 149 40.79 -30.53 4.31
C GLY A 149 40.33 -29.75 5.53
N GLN A 150 41.09 -28.67 5.80
CA GLN A 150 40.77 -27.74 6.89
C GLN A 150 39.61 -26.80 6.52
N ARG A 151 39.08 -26.11 7.51
CA ARG A 151 38.05 -25.06 7.30
C ARG A 151 38.56 -23.97 6.36
N ARG A 152 37.73 -23.61 5.37
CA ARG A 152 37.97 -22.56 4.38
C ARG A 152 36.96 -21.45 4.52
N VAL A 153 37.39 -20.19 4.37
CA VAL A 153 36.50 -19.04 4.44
C VAL A 153 35.54 -19.08 3.25
N LEU A 154 34.23 -18.91 3.53
CA LEU A 154 33.20 -18.66 2.55
C LEU A 154 33.00 -17.14 2.47
N THR A 155 33.35 -16.53 1.32
CA THR A 155 33.39 -15.08 1.15
C THR A 155 32.06 -14.48 0.69
N GLY A 156 31.12 -15.31 0.21
CA GLY A 156 29.84 -14.87 -0.32
C GLY A 156 28.73 -15.91 -0.23
N LEU A 157 27.51 -15.43 -0.27
CA LEU A 157 26.30 -16.21 -0.43
C LEU A 157 25.46 -15.54 -1.53
N ASN A 158 25.06 -16.31 -2.55
CA ASN A 158 24.25 -15.84 -3.68
C ASN A 158 24.80 -14.56 -4.33
N GLN A 159 26.11 -14.44 -4.41
CA GLN A 159 26.82 -13.33 -5.08
C GLN A 159 28.14 -13.82 -5.66
N PRO A 160 28.65 -13.20 -6.75
CA PRO A 160 29.95 -13.56 -7.30
C PRO A 160 31.05 -13.49 -6.24
N PRO A 161 31.93 -14.49 -6.16
CA PRO A 161 33.05 -14.44 -5.21
C PRO A 161 34.04 -13.34 -5.58
N ARG A 162 34.72 -12.80 -4.56
CA ARG A 162 35.89 -11.95 -4.78
C ARG A 162 36.99 -12.75 -5.49
N VAL A 163 37.96 -12.06 -6.05
CA VAL A 163 39.22 -12.73 -6.46
C VAL A 163 39.78 -13.49 -5.26
N ASP A 164 40.19 -14.71 -5.45
CA ASP A 164 40.67 -15.60 -4.38
C ASP A 164 39.62 -15.94 -3.31
N GLY A 165 38.35 -15.99 -3.68
CA GLY A 165 37.23 -16.28 -2.78
C GLY A 165 36.41 -17.50 -3.17
N THR A 166 35.50 -17.89 -2.26
CA THR A 166 34.45 -18.89 -2.48
C THR A 166 33.08 -18.31 -2.19
N SER A 167 32.08 -18.72 -2.95
CA SER A 167 30.67 -18.34 -2.73
C SER A 167 29.78 -19.59 -2.82
N LEU A 168 28.78 -19.61 -1.93
CA LEU A 168 27.71 -20.59 -1.96
C LEU A 168 26.51 -20.02 -2.72
N PHE A 169 26.01 -20.77 -3.69
CA PHE A 169 24.81 -20.41 -4.47
C PHE A 169 23.69 -21.39 -4.14
N THR A 170 22.55 -20.86 -3.72
CA THR A 170 21.33 -21.60 -3.45
C THR A 170 20.30 -21.30 -4.55
N PRO A 171 19.18 -22.05 -4.65
CA PRO A 171 18.11 -21.76 -5.61
C PRO A 171 17.56 -20.33 -5.54
N ALA A 172 17.72 -19.63 -4.39
CA ALA A 172 17.33 -18.24 -4.25
C ALA A 172 18.12 -17.28 -5.17
N TYR A 173 19.32 -17.65 -5.60
CA TYR A 173 20.09 -16.83 -6.56
C TYR A 173 19.41 -16.74 -7.92
N GLY A 174 18.85 -17.84 -8.38
CA GLY A 174 18.26 -18.01 -9.70
C GLY A 174 18.56 -19.39 -10.27
N PRO A 175 18.30 -19.63 -11.56
CA PRO A 175 18.38 -20.97 -12.15
C PRO A 175 19.81 -21.51 -12.32
N ALA A 176 20.83 -20.64 -12.38
CA ALA A 176 22.22 -21.03 -12.59
C ALA A 176 23.18 -20.02 -11.95
N THR A 177 24.39 -20.48 -11.65
CA THR A 177 25.50 -19.63 -11.16
C THR A 177 25.93 -18.60 -12.21
N PRO A 178 26.62 -17.50 -11.83
CA PRO A 178 27.11 -16.52 -12.79
C PRO A 178 28.19 -17.11 -13.69
N LYS A 179 28.17 -16.75 -14.98
CA LYS A 179 29.19 -17.14 -15.94
C LYS A 179 30.49 -16.36 -15.69
N ILE A 180 31.42 -16.96 -14.96
CA ILE A 180 32.71 -16.36 -14.63
C ILE A 180 33.83 -17.30 -15.15
N PRO A 181 34.74 -16.82 -16.01
CA PRO A 181 35.84 -17.64 -16.48
C PRO A 181 36.84 -17.97 -15.35
N GLY A 182 37.45 -19.13 -15.45
CA GLY A 182 38.49 -19.55 -14.51
C GLY A 182 38.03 -19.92 -13.09
N VAL A 183 36.72 -20.23 -12.93
CA VAL A 183 36.17 -20.73 -11.68
C VAL A 183 36.03 -22.24 -11.70
N TRP A 184 35.93 -22.83 -10.50
CA TRP A 184 35.58 -24.23 -10.28
C TRP A 184 34.34 -24.33 -9.43
N GLU A 185 33.42 -25.20 -9.77
CA GLU A 185 32.12 -25.37 -9.14
C GLU A 185 31.90 -26.81 -8.71
N VAL A 186 31.26 -27.00 -7.57
CA VAL A 186 30.81 -28.31 -7.09
C VAL A 186 29.32 -28.23 -6.73
N VAL A 187 28.56 -29.22 -7.18
CA VAL A 187 27.13 -29.36 -6.82
C VAL A 187 27.04 -30.10 -5.51
N LEU A 188 26.31 -29.54 -4.56
CA LEU A 188 25.99 -30.12 -3.26
C LEU A 188 24.51 -30.53 -3.26
N GLN A 189 24.25 -31.85 -3.16
CA GLN A 189 22.89 -32.37 -3.19
C GLN A 189 22.77 -33.68 -2.39
N PRO A 190 21.78 -33.80 -1.46
CA PRO A 190 20.87 -32.74 -1.04
C PRO A 190 21.61 -31.62 -0.28
N PHE A 191 20.98 -30.44 -0.18
CA PHE A 191 21.49 -29.33 0.62
C PHE A 191 20.35 -28.68 1.38
N PRO A 192 20.45 -28.42 2.71
CA PRO A 192 19.40 -27.86 3.50
C PRO A 192 19.20 -26.34 3.22
N PRO A 193 18.05 -25.74 3.64
CA PRO A 193 17.87 -24.29 3.63
C PRO A 193 19.02 -23.58 4.35
N ALA A 194 19.47 -22.45 3.81
CA ALA A 194 20.65 -21.71 4.30
C ALA A 194 20.35 -20.94 5.61
N VAL A 195 20.06 -21.65 6.70
CA VAL A 195 19.78 -21.07 8.02
C VAL A 195 21.09 -20.73 8.73
N PRO A 196 21.33 -19.44 9.09
CA PRO A 196 22.55 -19.06 9.81
C PRO A 196 22.69 -19.76 11.16
N GLY A 197 23.94 -19.98 11.58
CA GLY A 197 24.24 -20.63 12.87
C GLY A 197 24.08 -22.15 12.89
N THR A 198 23.59 -22.76 11.79
CA THR A 198 23.47 -24.22 11.66
C THR A 198 24.54 -24.79 10.72
N ASP A 199 24.84 -26.06 10.87
CA ASP A 199 25.70 -26.78 9.95
C ASP A 199 24.88 -27.25 8.74
N LEU A 200 25.28 -26.77 7.56
CA LEU A 200 24.64 -27.02 6.28
C LEU A 200 25.47 -28.08 5.55
N THR A 201 25.01 -29.33 5.57
CA THR A 201 25.72 -30.45 5.00
C THR A 201 25.16 -30.85 3.65
N GLY A 202 26.01 -31.00 2.65
CA GLY A 202 25.68 -31.53 1.33
C GLY A 202 26.77 -32.44 0.79
N VAL A 203 26.39 -33.39 -0.08
CA VAL A 203 27.33 -34.29 -0.74
C VAL A 203 27.65 -33.76 -2.14
N VAL A 204 28.90 -33.77 -2.51
CA VAL A 204 29.36 -33.41 -3.87
C VAL A 204 28.85 -34.44 -4.86
N THR A 205 27.98 -34.07 -5.77
CA THR A 205 27.40 -34.95 -6.80
C THR A 205 27.96 -34.72 -8.20
N ALA A 206 28.47 -33.51 -8.47
CA ALA A 206 29.08 -33.15 -9.74
C ALA A 206 30.08 -32.00 -9.56
N THR A 207 31.03 -31.90 -10.53
CA THR A 207 32.01 -30.82 -10.61
C THR A 207 31.99 -30.20 -11.99
N HIS A 208 32.29 -28.89 -12.09
CA HIS A 208 32.28 -28.15 -13.35
C HIS A 208 33.29 -27.02 -13.36
N SER A 209 33.81 -26.68 -14.54
CA SER A 209 34.70 -25.53 -14.74
C SER A 209 34.04 -24.47 -15.62
N GLY A 210 34.16 -23.18 -15.26
CA GLY A 210 33.77 -22.08 -16.13
C GLY A 210 32.53 -21.31 -15.77
N GLY A 211 31.81 -21.67 -14.72
CA GLY A 211 30.59 -20.98 -14.28
C GLY A 211 29.34 -21.27 -15.13
N GLY A 212 28.19 -20.78 -14.70
CA GLY A 212 26.92 -21.00 -15.40
C GLY A 212 26.27 -22.34 -15.13
N LEU A 213 26.69 -23.04 -14.08
CA LEU A 213 26.15 -24.35 -13.69
C LEU A 213 24.71 -24.18 -13.17
N PRO A 214 23.74 -25.02 -13.62
CA PRO A 214 22.41 -25.05 -13.05
C PRO A 214 22.42 -25.32 -11.55
N ILE A 215 21.66 -24.55 -10.78
CA ILE A 215 21.49 -24.74 -9.34
C ILE A 215 20.34 -25.71 -9.11
N PRO A 216 20.54 -26.90 -8.55
CA PRO A 216 19.47 -27.87 -8.41
C PRO A 216 18.49 -27.48 -7.31
N LYS A 217 17.21 -27.77 -7.51
CA LYS A 217 16.19 -27.65 -6.43
C LYS A 217 16.57 -28.59 -5.28
N GLY A 218 16.57 -28.08 -4.04
CA GLY A 218 17.01 -28.85 -2.86
C GLY A 218 18.50 -29.13 -2.83
N GLY A 219 19.29 -28.38 -3.58
CA GLY A 219 20.76 -28.43 -3.61
C GLY A 219 21.36 -27.02 -3.52
N ALA A 220 22.69 -26.98 -3.68
CA ALA A 220 23.47 -25.74 -3.76
C ALA A 220 24.68 -25.93 -4.67
N VAL A 221 25.34 -24.85 -5.05
CA VAL A 221 26.62 -24.88 -5.77
C VAL A 221 27.65 -24.08 -4.97
N LEU A 222 28.75 -24.69 -4.64
CA LEU A 222 29.91 -24.01 -4.06
C LEU A 222 30.89 -23.69 -5.20
N LEU A 223 31.18 -22.40 -5.39
CA LEU A 223 32.01 -21.87 -6.45
C LEU A 223 33.29 -21.24 -5.90
N ALA A 224 34.42 -21.60 -6.45
CA ALA A 224 35.72 -21.03 -6.10
C ALA A 224 36.34 -20.26 -7.26
N ARG A 225 37.09 -19.19 -6.94
CA ARG A 225 37.80 -18.34 -7.88
C ARG A 225 39.25 -18.12 -7.44
N GLY A 226 40.16 -17.96 -8.42
CA GLY A 226 41.58 -17.68 -8.18
C GLY A 226 42.28 -18.80 -7.38
N SER A 227 43.04 -18.45 -6.36
CA SER A 227 43.80 -19.42 -5.53
C SER A 227 42.93 -20.43 -4.76
N GLN A 228 41.61 -20.20 -4.68
CA GLN A 228 40.69 -21.13 -4.02
C GLN A 228 40.27 -22.29 -4.93
N VAL A 229 40.47 -22.18 -6.25
CA VAL A 229 40.13 -23.23 -7.22
C VAL A 229 40.83 -24.55 -6.90
N ALA A 230 42.15 -24.54 -6.79
CA ALA A 230 42.93 -25.74 -6.49
C ALA A 230 42.54 -26.39 -5.14
N LYS A 231 42.18 -25.57 -4.15
CA LYS A 231 41.72 -26.06 -2.84
C LYS A 231 40.36 -26.75 -2.95
N LEU A 232 39.41 -26.14 -3.67
CA LEU A 232 38.08 -26.73 -3.86
C LEU A 232 38.16 -28.03 -4.66
N GLN A 233 39.03 -28.10 -5.68
CA GLN A 233 39.29 -29.32 -6.46
C GLN A 233 39.84 -30.47 -5.60
N ALA A 234 40.78 -30.16 -4.71
CA ALA A 234 41.41 -31.17 -3.86
C ALA A 234 40.50 -31.62 -2.69
N GLU A 235 39.70 -30.73 -2.14
CA GLU A 235 38.97 -30.96 -0.89
C GLU A 235 37.49 -31.29 -1.07
N ALA A 236 36.94 -31.14 -2.30
CA ALA A 236 35.52 -31.34 -2.62
C ALA A 236 35.36 -32.25 -3.85
N THR A 237 35.87 -33.45 -3.79
CA THR A 237 35.72 -34.49 -4.82
C THR A 237 34.33 -35.13 -4.77
N ILE A 238 33.86 -35.72 -5.89
CA ILE A 238 32.55 -36.40 -5.94
C ILE A 238 32.45 -37.43 -4.82
N GLY A 239 31.32 -37.43 -4.11
CA GLY A 239 31.05 -38.25 -2.94
C GLY A 239 31.52 -37.65 -1.61
N THR A 240 32.30 -36.56 -1.62
CA THR A 240 32.72 -35.88 -0.39
C THR A 240 31.55 -35.17 0.27
N SER A 241 31.41 -35.30 1.57
CA SER A 241 30.50 -34.49 2.38
C SER A 241 31.12 -33.12 2.68
N ILE A 242 30.46 -32.07 2.30
CA ILE A 242 30.83 -30.67 2.59
C ILE A 242 29.94 -30.14 3.68
N VAL A 243 30.53 -29.59 4.74
CA VAL A 243 29.83 -28.84 5.79
C VAL A 243 30.10 -27.36 5.56
N SER A 244 29.05 -26.60 5.42
CA SER A 244 29.08 -25.11 5.35
C SER A 244 28.38 -24.52 6.55
N ARG A 245 28.85 -23.37 7.01
CA ARG A 245 28.18 -22.62 8.10
C ARG A 245 28.19 -21.13 7.79
N LEU A 246 27.02 -20.52 7.95
CA LEU A 246 26.79 -19.08 7.80
C LEU A 246 26.62 -18.49 9.19
N VAL A 247 27.28 -17.38 9.47
CA VAL A 247 27.23 -16.74 10.80
C VAL A 247 26.90 -15.27 10.64
N LEU A 248 25.91 -14.81 11.38
CA LEU A 248 25.58 -13.39 11.54
C LEU A 248 26.10 -12.88 12.89
N SER A 249 26.67 -11.68 12.89
CA SER A 249 27.13 -11.02 14.14
C SER A 249 26.59 -9.59 14.18
N PRO A 250 25.74 -9.23 15.17
CA PRO A 250 25.21 -10.08 16.25
C PRO A 250 24.37 -11.25 15.71
N ASP A 251 24.22 -12.29 16.51
CA ASP A 251 23.38 -13.45 16.16
C ASP A 251 21.89 -13.06 16.16
N TRP A 252 21.40 -12.78 14.97
CA TRP A 252 20.02 -12.35 14.79
C TRP A 252 19.00 -13.48 14.97
N LEU A 253 19.37 -14.74 14.71
CA LEU A 253 18.47 -15.85 14.99
C LEU A 253 18.27 -16.05 16.49
N ALA A 254 19.37 -16.00 17.27
CA ALA A 254 19.29 -16.06 18.73
C ALA A 254 18.51 -14.84 19.30
N ALA A 255 18.54 -13.70 18.62
CA ALA A 255 17.73 -12.52 18.95
C ALA A 255 16.26 -12.64 18.48
N GLY A 256 15.85 -13.77 17.89
CA GLY A 256 14.49 -14.05 17.45
C GLY A 256 14.12 -13.46 16.08
N VAL A 257 15.06 -12.92 15.31
CA VAL A 257 14.81 -12.39 13.97
C VAL A 257 14.52 -13.53 13.00
N THR A 258 13.40 -13.44 12.30
CA THR A 258 12.96 -14.43 11.30
C THR A 258 13.09 -13.92 9.88
N ASP A 259 12.92 -12.60 9.71
CA ASP A 259 12.91 -11.95 8.41
C ASP A 259 13.79 -10.69 8.47
N ALA A 260 14.45 -10.36 7.40
CA ALA A 260 15.31 -9.18 7.35
C ALA A 260 15.51 -8.67 5.93
N LEU A 261 15.70 -7.36 5.82
CA LEU A 261 16.16 -6.70 4.60
C LEU A 261 17.25 -5.70 4.92
N GLY A 262 18.04 -5.37 3.92
CA GLY A 262 19.00 -4.28 4.00
C GLY A 262 18.30 -2.92 4.20
N GLY A 263 19.09 -1.88 4.36
CA GLY A 263 18.58 -0.51 4.53
C GLY A 263 19.67 0.43 5.01
N GLY A 264 19.21 1.41 5.78
CA GLY A 264 20.08 2.43 6.36
C GLY A 264 19.97 3.79 5.65
N PRO A 265 20.49 4.82 6.32
CA PRO A 265 20.97 4.75 7.68
C PRO A 265 19.85 4.56 8.70
N VAL A 266 20.18 4.14 9.92
CA VAL A 266 19.24 4.26 11.04
C VAL A 266 18.92 5.74 11.23
N ILE A 267 17.63 6.08 11.26
CA ILE A 267 17.16 7.48 11.33
C ILE A 267 16.43 7.81 12.63
N VAL A 268 15.93 6.78 13.35
CA VAL A 268 15.38 6.96 14.71
C VAL A 268 15.92 5.89 15.62
N ARG A 269 16.42 6.31 16.78
CA ARG A 269 16.88 5.42 17.85
C ARG A 269 16.33 5.92 19.19
N ASN A 270 15.67 5.05 19.94
CA ASN A 270 15.05 5.39 21.24
C ASN A 270 14.12 6.63 21.17
N GLY A 271 13.36 6.77 20.08
CA GLY A 271 12.44 7.89 19.86
C GLY A 271 13.11 9.22 19.50
N LYS A 272 14.41 9.22 19.27
CA LYS A 272 15.17 10.42 18.87
C LYS A 272 15.66 10.28 17.43
N ALA A 273 15.59 11.38 16.68
CA ALA A 273 16.13 11.45 15.32
C ALA A 273 17.67 11.33 15.36
N VAL A 274 18.20 10.54 14.42
CA VAL A 274 19.63 10.31 14.23
C VAL A 274 19.99 10.74 12.81
N TRP A 275 21.16 11.37 12.62
CA TRP A 275 21.57 11.84 11.28
C TRP A 275 22.04 10.71 10.39
N THR A 276 23.19 10.11 10.66
CA THR A 276 23.79 9.06 9.83
C THR A 276 24.18 7.82 10.62
N ALA A 277 24.21 7.92 11.93
CA ALA A 277 24.73 6.88 12.84
C ALA A 277 26.15 6.38 12.48
N GLY A 278 26.94 7.16 11.72
CA GLY A 278 28.26 6.77 11.23
C GLY A 278 28.23 5.63 10.20
N GLU A 279 27.19 5.52 9.41
CA GLU A 279 27.03 4.51 8.36
C GLU A 279 27.65 4.97 7.03
N ASP A 280 27.92 4.01 6.14
CA ASP A 280 28.54 4.23 4.84
C ASP A 280 27.53 4.82 3.84
N PHE A 281 27.29 6.11 3.99
CA PHE A 281 26.51 6.92 3.08
C PHE A 281 27.22 8.23 2.77
N LEU A 282 27.25 8.61 1.51
CA LEU A 282 27.81 9.88 1.09
C LEU A 282 26.90 11.06 1.50
N PRO A 283 27.46 12.23 1.85
CA PRO A 283 26.67 13.43 2.11
C PRO A 283 25.72 13.80 0.96
N THR A 284 26.13 13.52 -0.30
CA THR A 284 25.31 13.70 -1.51
C THR A 284 24.10 12.79 -1.60
N GLN A 285 24.08 11.67 -0.88
CA GLN A 285 22.93 10.77 -0.79
C GLN A 285 21.94 11.23 0.29
N LEU A 286 22.42 11.78 1.39
CA LEU A 286 21.64 12.12 2.58
C LEU A 286 21.16 13.56 2.62
N GLY A 287 22.03 14.51 2.20
CA GLY A 287 21.79 15.96 2.30
C GLY A 287 20.73 16.50 1.33
N PRO A 288 20.76 16.16 0.04
CA PRO A 288 19.80 16.69 -0.92
C PRO A 288 18.37 16.25 -0.64
N ARG A 289 17.42 17.14 -1.00
CA ARG A 289 15.99 16.81 -0.98
C ARG A 289 15.68 15.85 -2.11
N ASN A 290 15.22 14.67 -1.75
CA ASN A 290 14.88 13.59 -2.66
C ASN A 290 13.55 12.95 -2.23
N PRO A 291 12.90 12.17 -3.12
CA PRO A 291 11.96 11.15 -2.67
C PRO A 291 12.64 10.26 -1.64
N ARG A 292 11.93 9.86 -0.60
CA ARG A 292 12.47 9.06 0.52
C ARG A 292 11.52 7.96 0.91
N THR A 293 12.08 6.81 1.31
CA THR A 293 11.33 5.70 1.87
C THR A 293 11.88 5.37 3.26
N ALA A 294 11.01 5.03 4.20
CA ALA A 294 11.41 4.60 5.54
C ALA A 294 10.43 3.59 6.13
N VAL A 295 10.96 2.75 7.01
CA VAL A 295 10.20 1.87 7.89
C VAL A 295 10.53 2.19 9.34
N GLY A 296 9.53 2.11 10.23
CA GLY A 296 9.74 2.29 11.66
C GLY A 296 8.68 1.62 12.49
N GLN A 297 8.93 1.53 13.78
CA GLN A 297 8.01 0.97 14.75
C GLN A 297 7.73 1.96 15.87
N ARG A 298 6.45 2.07 16.24
CA ARG A 298 5.98 2.85 17.37
C ARG A 298 6.16 2.10 18.68
N ARG A 299 6.01 2.80 19.81
CA ARG A 299 6.06 2.19 21.15
C ARG A 299 4.95 1.14 21.36
N ASP A 300 3.77 1.33 20.74
CA ASP A 300 2.65 0.37 20.77
C ASP A 300 2.85 -0.84 19.84
N GLY A 301 4.01 -0.95 19.22
CA GLY A 301 4.38 -2.01 18.31
C GLY A 301 3.92 -1.82 16.86
N LYS A 302 3.08 -0.84 16.56
CA LYS A 302 2.60 -0.59 15.20
C LYS A 302 3.74 -0.22 14.25
N ILE A 303 3.65 -0.77 13.06
CA ILE A 303 4.57 -0.49 11.95
C ILE A 303 4.13 0.76 11.21
N VAL A 304 5.09 1.60 10.87
CA VAL A 304 4.92 2.79 10.05
C VAL A 304 5.76 2.64 8.80
N LEU A 305 5.14 2.68 7.63
CA LEU A 305 5.82 2.84 6.35
C LEU A 305 5.59 4.27 5.87
N LEU A 306 6.64 4.94 5.44
CA LEU A 306 6.61 6.30 4.93
C LEU A 306 7.26 6.36 3.55
N ALA A 307 6.52 6.85 2.55
CA ALA A 307 7.06 7.27 1.26
C ALA A 307 6.82 8.77 1.07
N VAL A 308 7.90 9.51 0.87
CA VAL A 308 7.88 10.95 0.59
C VAL A 308 8.10 11.15 -0.90
N ASP A 309 7.13 11.74 -1.59
CA ASP A 309 7.31 12.10 -2.99
C ASP A 309 8.32 13.24 -3.13
N GLY A 310 8.97 13.35 -4.29
CA GLY A 310 9.96 14.41 -4.52
C GLY A 310 10.27 14.63 -5.99
N ARG A 311 11.25 15.51 -6.27
CA ARG A 311 11.72 15.87 -7.62
C ARG A 311 10.61 16.40 -8.56
N ARG A 312 9.50 16.93 -8.01
CA ARG A 312 8.37 17.46 -8.77
C ARG A 312 8.03 18.87 -8.27
N GLY A 313 8.50 19.88 -9.00
CA GLY A 313 8.21 21.29 -8.71
C GLY A 313 6.69 21.55 -8.62
N GLY A 314 6.28 22.37 -7.64
CA GLY A 314 4.87 22.69 -7.40
C GLY A 314 4.04 21.58 -6.74
N TYR A 315 4.57 20.34 -6.65
CA TYR A 315 3.88 19.21 -6.05
C TYR A 315 4.59 18.67 -4.80
N SER A 316 5.85 18.29 -4.92
CA SER A 316 6.67 17.81 -3.81
C SER A 316 8.16 17.96 -4.10
N VAL A 317 8.86 18.67 -3.21
CA VAL A 317 10.30 18.87 -3.32
C VAL A 317 11.12 17.74 -2.68
N GLY A 318 10.47 16.84 -1.95
CA GLY A 318 11.12 15.77 -1.20
C GLY A 318 11.69 16.23 0.14
N MET A 319 12.46 15.35 0.78
CA MET A 319 13.08 15.57 2.09
C MET A 319 14.58 15.25 2.07
N THR A 320 15.35 15.93 2.93
CA THR A 320 16.66 15.47 3.37
C THR A 320 16.49 14.24 4.26
N ASN A 321 17.56 13.50 4.51
CA ASN A 321 17.49 12.35 5.42
C ASN A 321 17.18 12.77 6.86
N TRP A 322 17.66 13.96 7.29
CA TRP A 322 17.35 14.51 8.61
C TRP A 322 15.86 14.85 8.77
N GLU A 323 15.24 15.44 7.77
CA GLU A 323 13.80 15.73 7.79
C GLU A 323 12.95 14.46 7.78
N LEU A 324 13.41 13.40 7.09
CA LEU A 324 12.81 12.07 7.14
C LEU A 324 12.87 11.51 8.57
N ALA A 325 14.02 11.61 9.25
CA ALA A 325 14.17 11.19 10.63
C ALA A 325 13.20 11.92 11.57
N GLN A 326 13.12 13.25 11.45
CA GLN A 326 12.17 14.05 12.21
C GLN A 326 10.71 13.70 11.90
N ALA A 327 10.39 13.38 10.63
CA ALA A 327 9.05 12.95 10.23
C ALA A 327 8.67 11.62 10.91
N MET A 328 9.59 10.65 10.97
CA MET A 328 9.36 9.37 11.64
C MET A 328 9.16 9.53 13.16
N VAL A 329 9.91 10.43 13.81
CA VAL A 329 9.69 10.78 15.22
C VAL A 329 8.30 11.39 15.42
N ARG A 330 7.88 12.35 14.58
CA ARG A 330 6.52 12.95 14.64
C ARG A 330 5.42 11.92 14.38
N LEU A 331 5.69 10.85 13.63
CA LEU A 331 4.78 9.72 13.44
C LEU A 331 4.77 8.75 14.63
N GLY A 332 5.55 9.01 15.69
CA GLY A 332 5.60 8.26 16.94
C GLY A 332 6.55 7.06 16.93
N CYS A 333 7.44 6.95 15.94
CA CYS A 333 8.40 5.87 15.87
C CYS A 333 9.47 5.98 16.97
N VAL A 334 9.78 4.84 17.61
CA VAL A 334 10.88 4.72 18.59
C VAL A 334 12.13 4.11 17.96
N THR A 335 11.98 3.38 16.87
CA THR A 335 13.05 2.90 15.99
C THR A 335 12.63 3.09 14.53
N ALA A 336 13.57 3.45 13.65
CA ALA A 336 13.33 3.54 12.21
C ALA A 336 14.63 3.49 11.42
N SER A 337 14.53 2.92 10.20
CA SER A 337 15.55 2.91 9.16
C SER A 337 15.04 3.63 7.92
N ALA A 338 15.92 4.34 7.24
CA ALA A 338 15.68 4.67 5.84
C ALA A 338 15.84 3.42 4.97
N LEU A 339 15.21 3.45 3.80
CA LEU A 339 15.33 2.46 2.72
C LEU A 339 15.81 3.18 1.45
N ASP A 340 15.89 2.47 0.31
CA ASP A 340 16.31 3.10 -0.93
C ASP A 340 15.39 4.29 -1.30
N ALA A 341 15.99 5.28 -1.90
CA ALA A 341 15.41 6.60 -2.11
C ALA A 341 15.35 6.98 -3.60
N GLY A 342 14.93 8.19 -3.90
CA GLY A 342 14.91 8.72 -5.26
C GLY A 342 13.88 8.02 -6.15
N GLY A 343 14.31 7.54 -7.31
CA GLY A 343 13.41 6.86 -8.26
C GLY A 343 12.80 5.57 -7.76
N SER A 344 13.45 4.89 -6.82
CA SER A 344 12.96 3.66 -6.20
C SER A 344 11.79 3.89 -5.25
N THR A 345 11.61 5.14 -4.73
CA THR A 345 10.57 5.46 -3.73
C THR A 345 9.18 5.13 -4.26
N THR A 346 8.64 4.01 -3.81
CA THR A 346 7.33 3.47 -4.19
C THR A 346 6.57 3.04 -2.96
N MET A 347 5.28 3.33 -2.91
CA MET A 347 4.33 2.78 -1.96
C MET A 347 3.12 2.25 -2.72
N ALA A 348 2.73 1.02 -2.47
CA ALA A 348 1.64 0.36 -3.16
C ALA A 348 0.73 -0.43 -2.22
N PHE A 349 -0.49 -0.67 -2.67
CA PHE A 349 -1.47 -1.52 -2.01
C PHE A 349 -2.21 -2.38 -3.04
N ASP A 350 -2.20 -3.69 -2.86
CA ASP A 350 -2.88 -4.69 -3.70
C ASP A 350 -2.62 -4.44 -5.21
N GLY A 351 -1.33 -4.19 -5.52
CA GLY A 351 -0.85 -3.93 -6.88
C GLY A 351 -1.19 -2.56 -7.45
N LYS A 352 -1.60 -1.58 -6.62
CA LYS A 352 -1.91 -0.20 -7.05
C LYS A 352 -1.03 0.80 -6.33
N LEU A 353 -0.48 1.77 -7.07
CA LEU A 353 0.33 2.85 -6.49
C LEU A 353 -0.49 3.74 -5.55
N LEU A 354 0.08 4.06 -4.40
CA LEU A 354 -0.44 5.03 -3.45
C LEU A 354 0.30 6.37 -3.49
N ASN A 355 1.56 6.38 -3.93
CA ASN A 355 2.37 7.59 -4.10
C ASN A 355 2.57 7.94 -5.57
N ARG A 356 3.40 8.97 -5.85
CA ARG A 356 3.78 9.39 -7.21
C ARG A 356 5.29 9.23 -7.40
N PRO A 357 5.77 8.10 -7.93
CA PRO A 357 7.18 7.89 -8.22
C PRO A 357 7.77 8.99 -9.09
N SER A 358 9.05 9.30 -8.89
CA SER A 358 9.69 10.48 -9.48
C SER A 358 10.25 10.26 -10.88
N ASP A 359 10.52 9.02 -11.27
CA ASP A 359 11.11 8.72 -12.56
C ASP A 359 10.15 9.06 -13.72
N PRO A 360 10.66 9.47 -14.89
CA PRO A 360 9.82 9.80 -16.04
C PRO A 360 8.92 8.65 -16.49
N GLY A 361 9.41 7.42 -16.38
CA GLY A 361 8.65 6.19 -16.68
C GLY A 361 7.67 5.75 -15.60
N GLY A 362 7.55 6.49 -14.51
CA GLY A 362 6.71 6.14 -13.35
C GLY A 362 7.42 5.26 -12.34
N GLU A 363 6.83 4.14 -11.96
CA GLU A 363 7.37 3.20 -10.99
C GLU A 363 8.62 2.50 -11.52
N ARG A 364 9.72 2.56 -10.76
CA ARG A 364 10.97 1.84 -11.05
C ARG A 364 10.84 0.38 -10.63
N SER A 365 11.40 -0.53 -11.43
CA SER A 365 11.67 -1.89 -10.99
C SER A 365 12.83 -1.89 -9.98
N VAL A 366 12.68 -2.65 -8.89
CA VAL A 366 13.61 -2.73 -7.76
C VAL A 366 13.86 -4.20 -7.41
N ALA A 367 14.94 -4.48 -6.69
CA ALA A 367 15.31 -5.85 -6.32
C ALA A 367 14.36 -6.48 -5.32
N GLU A 368 13.84 -5.67 -4.40
CA GLU A 368 13.01 -6.15 -3.30
C GLU A 368 12.04 -5.07 -2.80
N SER A 369 11.04 -5.50 -2.06
CA SER A 369 10.11 -4.63 -1.35
C SER A 369 9.90 -5.10 0.08
N LEU A 370 9.48 -4.19 0.98
CA LEU A 370 9.04 -4.51 2.33
C LEU A 370 7.52 -4.45 2.39
N ALA A 371 6.91 -5.58 2.70
CA ALA A 371 5.48 -5.79 2.60
C ALA A 371 4.82 -6.10 3.94
N ILE A 372 3.72 -5.40 4.23
CA ILE A 372 2.73 -5.80 5.23
C ILE A 372 1.77 -6.75 4.54
N MET A 373 1.69 -7.98 5.01
CA MET A 373 0.87 -9.05 4.47
C MET A 373 -0.26 -9.36 5.46
N TYR A 374 -1.49 -9.39 4.96
CA TYR A 374 -2.69 -9.71 5.72
C TYR A 374 -3.31 -10.99 5.19
N THR A 375 -3.42 -12.01 6.05
CA THR A 375 -3.91 -13.36 5.67
C THR A 375 -5.40 -13.59 5.96
N GLY A 376 -6.07 -12.65 6.61
CA GLY A 376 -7.52 -12.73 6.84
C GLY A 376 -8.36 -12.35 5.61
N VAL A 377 -9.67 -12.47 5.74
CA VAL A 377 -10.60 -12.07 4.69
C VAL A 377 -10.54 -10.57 4.43
N TYR A 378 -10.46 -10.20 3.16
CA TYR A 378 -10.43 -8.81 2.70
C TYR A 378 -11.63 -8.52 1.79
N ALA A 379 -12.25 -7.35 1.96
CA ALA A 379 -13.23 -6.82 1.02
C ALA A 379 -12.77 -5.43 0.55
N PRO A 380 -12.68 -5.18 -0.77
CA PRO A 380 -12.42 -3.84 -1.28
C PRO A 380 -13.61 -2.90 -0.94
N PRO A 381 -13.41 -1.58 -1.00
CA PRO A 381 -14.53 -0.66 -0.95
C PRO A 381 -15.61 -1.04 -1.97
N PRO A 382 -16.90 -0.89 -1.65
CA PRO A 382 -17.99 -1.08 -2.61
C PRO A 382 -17.79 -0.22 -3.85
N ALA A 383 -18.23 -0.71 -5.01
CA ALA A 383 -18.07 0.00 -6.28
C ALA A 383 -18.73 1.39 -6.24
N LEU A 384 -19.91 1.47 -5.60
CA LEU A 384 -20.64 2.71 -5.41
C LEU A 384 -20.71 3.08 -3.92
N THR A 385 -20.53 4.34 -3.60
CA THR A 385 -20.77 4.87 -2.24
C THR A 385 -22.25 5.08 -1.97
N VAL A 386 -23.03 5.28 -3.03
CA VAL A 386 -24.49 5.39 -3.00
C VAL A 386 -25.05 4.59 -4.16
N VAL A 387 -26.05 3.78 -3.90
CA VAL A 387 -26.85 3.05 -4.90
C VAL A 387 -28.22 3.72 -4.96
N SER A 388 -28.71 3.97 -6.15
CA SER A 388 -29.95 4.73 -6.38
C SER A 388 -30.87 4.01 -7.39
N PRO A 389 -31.56 2.92 -7.01
CA PRO A 389 -32.36 2.12 -7.91
C PRO A 389 -33.72 2.79 -8.22
N ASN A 390 -33.67 3.98 -8.84
CA ASN A 390 -34.84 4.81 -9.15
C ASN A 390 -35.36 4.66 -10.60
N GLY A 391 -34.67 3.86 -11.43
CA GLY A 391 -35.04 3.56 -12.82
C GLY A 391 -34.56 4.61 -13.83
N ASP A 392 -33.60 5.48 -13.48
CA ASP A 392 -33.01 6.45 -14.41
C ASP A 392 -31.78 5.91 -15.16
N GLY A 393 -31.34 4.69 -14.84
CA GLY A 393 -30.21 4.01 -15.46
C GLY A 393 -28.86 4.38 -14.85
N VAL A 394 -28.83 5.14 -13.74
CA VAL A 394 -27.59 5.55 -13.06
C VAL A 394 -27.53 4.93 -11.67
N ASP A 395 -26.42 4.26 -11.36
CA ASP A 395 -26.13 3.68 -10.05
C ASP A 395 -27.21 2.73 -9.49
N GLU A 396 -27.85 1.96 -10.38
CA GLU A 396 -28.98 1.06 -10.06
C GLU A 396 -28.58 -0.21 -9.31
N GLN A 397 -27.29 -0.60 -9.38
CA GLN A 397 -26.78 -1.89 -8.86
C GLN A 397 -25.49 -1.69 -8.09
N GLN A 398 -25.27 -2.52 -7.06
CA GLN A 398 -24.02 -2.55 -6.31
C GLN A 398 -23.20 -3.78 -6.65
N GLN A 399 -21.92 -3.57 -6.94
CA GLN A 399 -20.94 -4.65 -7.04
C GLN A 399 -20.19 -4.76 -5.71
N LEU A 400 -20.26 -5.93 -5.11
CA LEU A 400 -19.60 -6.29 -3.85
C LEU A 400 -18.67 -7.45 -4.09
N SER A 401 -17.54 -7.49 -3.41
CA SER A 401 -16.63 -8.64 -3.48
C SER A 401 -15.85 -8.81 -2.17
N TYR A 402 -15.28 -10.01 -2.02
CA TYR A 402 -14.30 -10.30 -0.97
C TYR A 402 -13.22 -11.25 -1.51
N LYS A 403 -12.04 -11.19 -0.93
CA LYS A 403 -10.88 -12.04 -1.23
C LYS A 403 -10.61 -12.95 -0.04
N VAL A 404 -10.44 -14.22 -0.31
CA VAL A 404 -9.98 -15.26 0.61
C VAL A 404 -8.60 -15.70 0.15
N VAL A 405 -7.64 -15.78 1.04
CA VAL A 405 -6.25 -16.13 0.71
C VAL A 405 -5.82 -17.50 1.24
N ARG A 406 -6.67 -18.11 2.08
CA ARG A 406 -6.52 -19.47 2.62
C ARG A 406 -7.85 -20.19 2.57
N PRO A 407 -7.91 -21.54 2.49
CA PRO A 407 -9.15 -22.27 2.65
C PRO A 407 -9.88 -21.82 3.91
N SER A 408 -11.13 -21.39 3.82
CA SER A 408 -11.85 -20.77 4.94
C SER A 408 -13.35 -21.09 4.88
N ASN A 409 -13.98 -21.21 6.05
CA ASN A 409 -15.42 -21.14 6.17
C ASN A 409 -15.84 -19.68 6.26
N VAL A 410 -16.61 -19.21 5.29
CA VAL A 410 -16.95 -17.79 5.09
C VAL A 410 -18.44 -17.57 5.23
N THR A 411 -18.83 -16.60 6.04
CA THR A 411 -20.19 -16.05 6.07
C THR A 411 -20.16 -14.65 5.49
N ALA A 412 -20.89 -14.44 4.38
CA ALA A 412 -21.04 -13.16 3.72
C ALA A 412 -22.49 -12.67 3.85
N SER A 413 -22.68 -11.44 4.36
CA SER A 413 -24.03 -10.90 4.63
C SER A 413 -24.15 -9.46 4.15
N LEU A 414 -25.28 -9.11 3.54
CA LEU A 414 -25.66 -7.75 3.21
C LEU A 414 -26.80 -7.30 4.12
N VAL A 415 -26.49 -6.40 5.06
CA VAL A 415 -27.37 -5.98 6.15
C VAL A 415 -27.71 -4.50 6.02
N GLY A 416 -29.00 -4.20 5.98
CA GLY A 416 -29.56 -2.86 5.85
C GLY A 416 -29.99 -2.24 7.20
N PRO A 417 -30.61 -1.06 7.14
CA PRO A 417 -31.19 -0.38 8.29
C PRO A 417 -32.18 -1.29 9.04
N GLY A 418 -32.18 -1.18 10.38
CA GLY A 418 -33.08 -1.98 11.22
C GLY A 418 -32.79 -3.48 11.24
N GLY A 419 -31.63 -3.92 10.74
CA GLY A 419 -31.26 -5.35 10.67
C GLY A 419 -31.86 -6.09 9.46
N ALA A 420 -32.46 -5.38 8.50
CA ALA A 420 -32.95 -5.97 7.25
C ALA A 420 -31.81 -6.70 6.52
N THR A 421 -32.00 -7.97 6.17
CA THR A 421 -30.99 -8.77 5.48
C THR A 421 -31.43 -9.04 4.05
N ALA A 422 -30.67 -8.53 3.08
CA ALA A 422 -30.92 -8.76 1.66
C ALA A 422 -30.22 -10.01 1.13
N PHE A 423 -29.14 -10.41 1.75
CA PHE A 423 -28.33 -11.57 1.38
C PHE A 423 -27.58 -12.13 2.59
N THR A 424 -27.53 -13.45 2.71
CA THR A 424 -26.62 -14.17 3.63
C THR A 424 -26.26 -15.50 2.98
N GLU A 425 -24.99 -15.82 3.03
CA GLU A 425 -24.43 -17.07 2.53
C GLU A 425 -23.32 -17.55 3.48
N THR A 426 -23.30 -18.85 3.79
CA THR A 426 -22.21 -19.48 4.56
C THR A 426 -21.69 -20.66 3.76
N LEU A 427 -20.43 -20.58 3.30
CA LEU A 427 -19.81 -21.59 2.45
C LEU A 427 -18.34 -21.78 2.78
N SER A 428 -17.83 -23.00 2.55
CA SER A 428 -16.39 -23.24 2.47
C SER A 428 -15.85 -22.66 1.15
N ARG A 429 -14.81 -21.83 1.24
CA ARG A 429 -14.17 -21.14 0.12
C ARG A 429 -12.71 -21.50 0.02
N GLN A 430 -12.25 -21.81 -1.18
CA GLN A 430 -10.84 -21.90 -1.52
C GLN A 430 -10.25 -20.48 -1.72
N PRO A 431 -8.91 -20.30 -1.70
CA PRO A 431 -8.31 -19.02 -2.06
C PRO A 431 -8.85 -18.48 -3.39
N GLY A 432 -9.28 -17.22 -3.40
CA GLY A 432 -9.89 -16.59 -4.57
C GLY A 432 -10.65 -15.31 -4.26
N ILE A 433 -11.21 -14.71 -5.31
CA ILE A 433 -12.07 -13.53 -5.24
C ILE A 433 -13.50 -13.94 -5.55
N TYR A 434 -14.41 -13.60 -4.66
CA TYR A 434 -15.83 -13.91 -4.75
C TYR A 434 -16.62 -12.62 -4.87
N SER A 435 -17.55 -12.57 -5.83
CA SER A 435 -18.31 -11.36 -6.15
C SER A 435 -19.81 -11.61 -6.02
N TYR A 436 -20.52 -10.56 -5.61
CA TYR A 436 -21.97 -10.53 -5.52
C TYR A 436 -22.50 -9.24 -6.14
N THR A 437 -23.41 -9.36 -7.11
CA THR A 437 -24.11 -8.24 -7.71
C THR A 437 -25.47 -8.08 -7.04
N TRP A 438 -25.62 -6.99 -6.30
CA TRP A 438 -26.91 -6.66 -5.68
C TRP A 438 -27.70 -5.73 -6.61
N PRO A 439 -28.88 -6.18 -7.13
CA PRO A 439 -29.67 -5.34 -8.02
C PRO A 439 -30.30 -4.14 -7.32
N ALA A 440 -30.25 -4.07 -5.99
CA ALA A 440 -30.69 -2.97 -5.14
C ALA A 440 -32.14 -2.51 -5.38
N THR A 441 -32.93 -3.28 -6.12
CA THR A 441 -34.33 -2.92 -6.40
C THR A 441 -35.09 -2.68 -5.10
N THR A 442 -35.68 -1.50 -4.98
CA THR A 442 -36.51 -1.14 -3.83
C THR A 442 -37.85 -1.85 -3.80
N LYS A 443 -38.17 -2.60 -4.85
CA LYS A 443 -39.45 -3.33 -4.99
C LYS A 443 -39.21 -4.80 -5.32
N LYS A 444 -39.40 -5.70 -4.36
CA LYS A 444 -39.52 -7.14 -4.60
C LYS A 444 -41.00 -7.47 -4.80
N GLN A 445 -41.37 -8.14 -5.91
CA GLN A 445 -42.68 -8.75 -6.03
C GLN A 445 -42.70 -10.02 -5.17
N HIS A 446 -43.31 -9.97 -4.00
CA HIS A 446 -43.75 -11.14 -3.26
C HIS A 446 -45.21 -11.43 -3.62
N GLY A 447 -45.53 -12.71 -3.73
CA GLY A 447 -46.78 -13.26 -4.20
C GLY A 447 -48.09 -12.52 -3.86
N LEU A 448 -49.13 -12.91 -4.50
CA LEU A 448 -50.47 -12.38 -4.31
C LEU A 448 -50.99 -12.73 -2.89
N ARG A 449 -51.28 -11.77 -2.06
CA ARG A 449 -51.92 -11.95 -0.78
C ARG A 449 -53.39 -11.56 -0.84
N LYS A 450 -54.30 -12.47 -0.41
CA LYS A 450 -55.74 -12.23 -0.40
C LYS A 450 -56.14 -11.51 0.90
N LEU A 451 -56.58 -10.27 0.81
CA LEU A 451 -57.15 -9.52 1.94
C LEU A 451 -58.58 -9.11 1.58
N LYS A 452 -59.54 -9.41 2.44
CA LYS A 452 -60.97 -9.12 2.25
C LYS A 452 -61.50 -9.48 0.85
N GLY A 453 -61.18 -10.70 0.35
CA GLY A 453 -61.67 -11.23 -0.92
C GLY A 453 -60.97 -10.67 -2.16
N ARG A 454 -60.05 -9.71 -2.06
CA ARG A 454 -59.27 -9.19 -3.20
C ARG A 454 -57.80 -9.59 -3.10
N TRP A 455 -57.17 -9.80 -4.24
CA TRP A 455 -55.74 -10.11 -4.37
C TRP A 455 -54.94 -8.82 -4.45
N TYR A 456 -53.97 -8.66 -3.55
CA TYR A 456 -53.03 -7.53 -3.53
C TYR A 456 -51.63 -8.06 -3.75
N ARG A 457 -50.84 -7.35 -4.58
CA ARG A 457 -49.41 -7.55 -4.65
C ARG A 457 -48.77 -6.89 -3.46
N THR A 458 -48.11 -7.66 -2.59
CA THR A 458 -47.24 -7.11 -1.55
C THR A 458 -45.89 -6.81 -2.20
N LEU A 459 -45.46 -5.55 -2.10
CA LEU A 459 -44.15 -5.10 -2.53
C LEU A 459 -43.29 -4.93 -1.27
N ASP A 460 -42.32 -5.80 -1.09
CA ASP A 460 -41.29 -5.55 -0.09
C ASP A 460 -40.23 -4.64 -0.72
N THR A 461 -39.96 -3.53 -0.06
CA THR A 461 -38.92 -2.58 -0.45
C THR A 461 -37.71 -2.75 0.42
N ASN A 462 -36.53 -2.74 -0.15
CA ASN A 462 -35.30 -2.61 0.63
C ASN A 462 -35.33 -1.25 1.35
N PRO A 463 -35.10 -1.20 2.68
CA PRO A 463 -35.15 0.07 3.42
C PRO A 463 -34.03 1.00 2.96
N LEU A 464 -34.38 2.27 2.70
CA LEU A 464 -33.42 3.32 2.40
C LEU A 464 -32.54 3.61 3.60
N GLY A 465 -31.27 3.93 3.36
CA GLY A 465 -30.32 4.24 4.41
C GLY A 465 -28.98 3.54 4.22
N ARG A 466 -28.23 3.38 5.32
CA ARG A 466 -26.88 2.82 5.30
C ARG A 466 -26.92 1.29 5.32
N TRP A 467 -26.34 0.68 4.31
CA TRP A 467 -26.14 -0.77 4.17
C TRP A 467 -24.72 -1.16 4.50
N ARG A 468 -24.53 -2.40 4.99
CA ARG A 468 -23.24 -2.97 5.38
C ARG A 468 -23.04 -4.31 4.69
N TRP A 469 -21.92 -4.45 4.02
CA TRP A 469 -21.38 -5.70 3.51
C TRP A 469 -20.45 -6.25 4.57
N VAL A 470 -20.84 -7.35 5.23
CA VAL A 470 -20.14 -7.96 6.35
C VAL A 470 -19.67 -9.33 5.94
N ILE A 471 -18.38 -9.58 6.05
CA ILE A 471 -17.76 -10.87 5.77
C ILE A 471 -17.05 -11.32 7.04
N SER A 472 -17.33 -12.54 7.49
CA SER A 472 -16.61 -13.23 8.55
C SER A 472 -16.04 -14.52 8.00
N ALA A 473 -14.82 -14.86 8.38
CA ALA A 473 -14.14 -16.07 7.91
C ALA A 473 -13.34 -16.70 9.05
N THR A 474 -13.30 -18.03 9.08
CA THR A 474 -12.36 -18.81 9.89
C THR A 474 -11.56 -19.67 8.92
N ASP A 475 -10.24 -19.52 8.92
CA ASP A 475 -9.34 -20.24 8.00
C ASP A 475 -9.02 -21.66 8.48
N ASP A 476 -8.25 -22.40 7.66
CA ASP A 476 -7.81 -23.77 7.92
C ASP A 476 -6.82 -23.90 9.10
N GLN A 477 -6.34 -22.77 9.65
CA GLN A 477 -5.53 -22.70 10.87
C GLN A 477 -6.35 -22.27 12.10
N GLY A 478 -7.68 -22.12 11.94
CA GLY A 478 -8.57 -21.67 13.01
C GLY A 478 -8.50 -20.15 13.28
N GLN A 479 -7.82 -19.36 12.42
CA GLN A 479 -7.74 -17.91 12.58
C GLN A 479 -9.04 -17.25 12.12
N ALA A 480 -9.69 -16.54 13.03
CA ALA A 480 -10.89 -15.79 12.70
C ALA A 480 -10.56 -14.39 12.20
N SER A 481 -11.29 -13.94 11.19
CA SER A 481 -11.16 -12.61 10.62
C SER A 481 -12.52 -12.07 10.18
N SER A 482 -12.65 -10.74 10.14
CA SER A 482 -13.85 -10.10 9.62
C SER A 482 -13.53 -8.76 8.97
N VAL A 483 -14.38 -8.36 8.01
CA VAL A 483 -14.31 -7.06 7.36
C VAL A 483 -15.72 -6.54 7.11
N GLU A 484 -15.91 -5.25 7.34
CA GLU A 484 -17.15 -4.53 7.06
C GLU A 484 -16.89 -3.40 6.07
N ARG A 485 -17.78 -3.27 5.07
CA ARG A 485 -17.84 -2.15 4.14
C ARG A 485 -19.25 -1.59 4.13
N SER A 486 -19.39 -0.28 4.01
CA SER A 486 -20.70 0.35 4.01
C SER A 486 -20.89 1.27 2.82
N PHE A 487 -22.15 1.40 2.39
CA PHE A 487 -22.61 2.28 1.34
C PHE A 487 -24.05 2.70 1.66
N TRP A 488 -24.60 3.61 0.86
CA TRP A 488 -25.97 4.09 1.03
C TRP A 488 -26.88 3.53 -0.05
N LEU A 489 -28.09 3.18 0.32
CA LEU A 489 -29.21 3.00 -0.60
C LEU A 489 -30.10 4.23 -0.48
N ASN A 490 -30.11 5.08 -1.51
CA ASN A 490 -30.86 6.33 -1.48
C ASN A 490 -31.31 6.73 -2.89
N ASP A 491 -32.56 6.54 -3.20
CA ASP A 491 -33.23 6.87 -4.46
C ASP A 491 -33.87 8.27 -4.49
N THR A 492 -33.50 9.13 -3.53
CA THR A 492 -34.06 10.48 -3.41
C THR A 492 -33.85 11.34 -4.65
N LEU A 493 -32.68 11.23 -5.31
CA LEU A 493 -32.30 12.06 -6.45
C LEU A 493 -32.18 11.20 -7.72
N GLY A 494 -32.82 11.62 -8.80
CA GLY A 494 -32.78 10.93 -10.08
C GLY A 494 -33.13 11.79 -11.28
N PHE A 495 -33.03 11.20 -12.47
CA PHE A 495 -33.45 11.77 -13.75
C PHE A 495 -32.83 13.15 -14.05
N MET A 496 -31.54 13.31 -13.73
CA MET A 496 -30.82 14.57 -13.92
C MET A 496 -30.54 14.83 -15.41
N GLN A 497 -30.87 16.04 -15.85
CA GLN A 497 -30.57 16.54 -17.19
C GLN A 497 -30.03 17.97 -17.11
N VAL A 498 -28.93 18.23 -17.83
CA VAL A 498 -28.34 19.57 -17.95
C VAL A 498 -28.52 20.08 -19.38
N ALA A 499 -29.16 21.20 -19.51
CA ALA A 499 -29.43 21.84 -20.80
C ALA A 499 -29.08 23.35 -20.77
N PRO A 500 -28.57 23.90 -21.90
CA PRO A 500 -28.08 23.19 -23.07
C PRO A 500 -26.76 22.44 -22.78
N ARG A 501 -26.47 21.33 -23.48
CA ARG A 501 -25.20 20.61 -23.33
C ARG A 501 -23.98 21.37 -23.86
N SER A 502 -24.24 22.41 -24.64
CA SER A 502 -23.21 23.32 -25.14
C SER A 502 -23.74 24.73 -25.14
N VAL A 503 -23.01 25.66 -24.54
CA VAL A 503 -23.48 27.05 -24.34
C VAL A 503 -22.38 28.05 -24.65
N ARG A 504 -22.76 29.18 -25.23
CA ARG A 504 -21.89 30.36 -25.36
C ARG A 504 -22.18 31.31 -24.18
N VAL A 505 -21.13 31.63 -23.42
CA VAL A 505 -21.27 32.51 -22.24
C VAL A 505 -20.68 33.88 -22.54
N THR A 506 -21.48 34.94 -22.32
CA THR A 506 -21.09 36.33 -22.56
C THR A 506 -21.36 37.17 -21.30
N LYS A 507 -20.96 38.46 -21.31
CA LYS A 507 -21.25 39.40 -20.21
C LYS A 507 -22.75 39.56 -19.96
N LYS A 508 -23.59 39.39 -20.99
CA LYS A 508 -25.06 39.50 -20.94
C LYS A 508 -25.75 38.21 -20.50
N THR A 509 -25.04 37.08 -20.40
CA THR A 509 -25.61 35.78 -20.04
C THR A 509 -26.10 35.82 -18.58
N ARG A 510 -27.42 35.72 -18.36
CA ARG A 510 -28.05 35.59 -17.03
C ARG A 510 -28.16 34.12 -16.60
N THR A 511 -28.48 33.25 -17.54
CA THR A 511 -28.54 31.79 -17.36
C THR A 511 -27.74 31.13 -18.46
N ALA A 512 -26.74 30.33 -18.10
CA ALA A 512 -25.90 29.57 -19.04
C ALA A 512 -26.44 28.15 -19.23
N VAL A 513 -26.66 27.45 -18.14
CA VAL A 513 -27.22 26.09 -18.14
C VAL A 513 -28.21 25.90 -17.01
N ILE A 514 -29.16 25.00 -17.20
CA ILE A 514 -30.17 24.61 -16.21
C ILE A 514 -30.01 23.10 -15.98
N ALA A 515 -29.84 22.70 -14.71
CA ALA A 515 -30.00 21.33 -14.28
C ALA A 515 -31.45 21.08 -13.86
N ARG A 516 -32.10 20.11 -14.50
CA ARG A 516 -33.44 19.59 -14.14
C ARG A 516 -33.26 18.20 -13.55
N PHE A 517 -33.89 17.93 -12.43
CA PHE A 517 -33.81 16.62 -11.74
C PHE A 517 -35.12 16.37 -10.96
N LYS A 518 -35.33 15.12 -10.57
CA LYS A 518 -36.46 14.69 -9.75
C LYS A 518 -36.00 14.36 -8.34
N LEU A 519 -36.73 14.83 -7.34
CA LEU A 519 -36.60 14.40 -5.96
C LEU A 519 -37.79 13.49 -5.59
N ALA A 520 -37.50 12.24 -5.18
CA ALA A 520 -38.54 11.37 -4.63
C ALA A 520 -38.94 11.78 -3.21
N PHE A 521 -38.01 12.30 -2.44
CA PHE A 521 -38.20 12.78 -1.07
C PHE A 521 -37.64 14.19 -0.90
N ALA A 522 -38.17 14.93 0.10
CA ALA A 522 -37.58 16.20 0.47
C ALA A 522 -36.11 16.04 0.87
N ALA A 523 -35.28 16.99 0.44
CA ALA A 523 -33.85 16.96 0.72
C ALA A 523 -33.24 18.36 0.73
N ARG A 524 -32.13 18.53 1.45
CA ARG A 524 -31.24 19.67 1.29
C ARG A 524 -30.38 19.46 0.05
N VAL A 525 -30.55 20.30 -0.95
CA VAL A 525 -29.83 20.22 -2.22
C VAL A 525 -28.76 21.29 -2.28
N THR A 526 -27.52 20.87 -2.58
CA THR A 526 -26.34 21.73 -2.74
C THR A 526 -25.74 21.52 -4.13
N PRO A 527 -26.04 22.42 -5.09
CA PRO A 527 -25.51 22.31 -6.44
C PRO A 527 -24.12 22.94 -6.55
N SER A 528 -23.33 22.46 -7.49
CA SER A 528 -21.97 22.95 -7.71
C SER A 528 -21.50 22.70 -9.15
N ILE A 529 -20.51 23.48 -9.58
CA ILE A 529 -19.89 23.37 -10.90
C ILE A 529 -18.43 23.02 -10.71
N TRP A 530 -17.95 22.06 -11.49
CA TRP A 530 -16.60 21.52 -11.40
C TRP A 530 -15.93 21.44 -12.78
N THR A 531 -14.60 21.35 -12.82
CA THR A 531 -13.90 20.86 -14.00
C THR A 531 -13.94 19.32 -14.01
N PRO A 532 -13.73 18.64 -15.16
CA PRO A 532 -13.59 17.20 -15.21
C PRO A 532 -12.43 16.66 -14.34
N GLY A 533 -11.42 17.49 -14.09
CA GLY A 533 -10.28 17.17 -13.22
C GLY A 533 -10.54 17.39 -11.72
N GLY A 534 -11.82 17.62 -11.30
CA GLY A 534 -12.19 17.72 -9.90
C GLY A 534 -11.90 19.09 -9.23
N VAL A 535 -11.66 20.16 -10.01
CA VAL A 535 -11.50 21.51 -9.45
C VAL A 535 -12.86 22.17 -9.32
N LEU A 536 -13.21 22.64 -8.11
CA LEU A 536 -14.43 23.36 -7.85
C LEU A 536 -14.38 24.75 -8.50
N ILE A 537 -15.34 25.03 -9.37
CA ILE A 537 -15.51 26.31 -10.09
C ILE A 537 -16.46 27.24 -9.34
N ARG A 538 -17.59 26.71 -8.90
CA ARG A 538 -18.58 27.46 -8.15
C ARG A 538 -19.45 26.54 -7.30
N ARG A 539 -19.72 26.95 -6.06
CA ARG A 539 -20.79 26.41 -5.23
C ARG A 539 -21.99 27.32 -5.32
N LEU A 540 -23.15 26.77 -5.68
CA LEU A 540 -24.42 27.49 -5.70
C LEU A 540 -25.09 27.41 -4.32
N PRO A 541 -26.00 28.33 -3.98
CA PRO A 541 -26.69 28.31 -2.69
C PRO A 541 -27.44 26.99 -2.45
N GLY A 542 -27.20 26.37 -1.31
CA GLY A 542 -27.95 25.20 -0.87
C GLY A 542 -29.36 25.56 -0.43
N ARG A 543 -30.35 24.71 -0.75
CA ARG A 543 -31.78 24.93 -0.44
C ARG A 543 -32.41 23.62 0.03
N ASN A 544 -33.36 23.71 0.95
CA ASN A 544 -34.26 22.62 1.26
C ASN A 544 -35.38 22.61 0.19
N LEU A 545 -35.49 21.53 -0.53
CA LEU A 545 -36.48 21.36 -1.62
C LEU A 545 -37.39 20.19 -1.27
N ALA A 546 -38.69 20.39 -1.48
CA ALA A 546 -39.68 19.32 -1.37
C ALA A 546 -39.53 18.32 -2.53
N ALA A 547 -40.14 17.14 -2.41
CA ALA A 547 -40.25 16.15 -3.49
C ALA A 547 -40.85 16.78 -4.76
N GLY A 548 -40.56 16.18 -5.93
CA GLY A 548 -41.03 16.64 -7.24
C GLY A 548 -39.89 17.03 -8.18
N THR A 549 -40.24 17.46 -9.38
CA THR A 549 -39.29 17.97 -10.38
C THR A 549 -38.76 19.35 -9.97
N ARG A 550 -37.45 19.51 -10.02
CA ARG A 550 -36.76 20.75 -9.63
C ARG A 550 -35.81 21.21 -10.71
N THR A 551 -35.53 22.49 -10.74
CA THR A 551 -34.58 23.10 -11.67
C THR A 551 -33.65 24.06 -10.93
N ILE A 552 -32.38 24.06 -11.32
CA ILE A 552 -31.37 25.00 -10.79
C ILE A 552 -30.56 25.54 -11.96
N ALA A 553 -30.47 26.86 -12.04
CA ALA A 553 -29.76 27.57 -13.08
C ALA A 553 -28.36 28.01 -12.63
N TRP A 554 -27.40 28.00 -13.54
CA TRP A 554 -26.09 28.60 -13.39
C TRP A 554 -25.82 29.62 -14.52
N ASN A 555 -25.17 30.73 -14.19
CA ASN A 555 -24.97 31.86 -15.07
C ASN A 555 -23.61 31.90 -15.81
N GLY A 556 -22.83 30.83 -15.76
CA GLY A 556 -21.53 30.77 -16.45
C GLY A 556 -20.42 31.58 -15.80
N ARG A 557 -20.50 31.83 -14.48
CA ARG A 557 -19.49 32.60 -13.76
C ARG A 557 -18.81 31.82 -12.66
N PHE A 558 -17.51 32.11 -12.43
CA PHE A 558 -16.76 31.67 -11.26
C PHE A 558 -17.35 32.18 -9.95
N GLN A 559 -16.84 31.73 -8.82
CA GLN A 559 -17.25 32.22 -7.49
C GLN A 559 -17.02 33.73 -7.32
N ASN A 560 -15.98 34.29 -7.93
CA ASN A 560 -15.63 35.70 -7.92
C ASN A 560 -16.41 36.57 -8.95
N GLY A 561 -17.40 35.99 -9.64
CA GLY A 561 -18.25 36.69 -10.60
C GLY A 561 -17.66 36.83 -12.02
N ARG A 562 -16.39 36.49 -12.27
CA ARG A 562 -15.82 36.52 -13.61
C ARG A 562 -16.42 35.41 -14.48
N LEU A 563 -16.45 35.62 -15.80
CA LEU A 563 -16.90 34.62 -16.75
C LEU A 563 -15.95 33.45 -16.75
N VAL A 564 -16.46 32.22 -16.81
CA VAL A 564 -15.63 31.02 -16.95
C VAL A 564 -14.97 30.95 -18.34
N TYR A 565 -13.86 30.24 -18.43
CA TYR A 565 -13.16 29.99 -19.69
C TYR A 565 -13.90 28.97 -20.54
N ARG A 566 -13.57 28.91 -21.85
CA ARG A 566 -14.03 27.81 -22.71
C ARG A 566 -13.50 26.48 -22.16
N GLY A 567 -14.31 25.44 -22.21
CA GLY A 567 -13.91 24.11 -21.73
C GLY A 567 -15.08 23.23 -21.36
N ARG A 568 -14.74 22.02 -20.90
CA ARG A 568 -15.71 21.08 -20.32
C ARG A 568 -15.90 21.38 -18.84
N TYR A 569 -17.13 21.28 -18.38
CA TYR A 569 -17.54 21.46 -17.00
C TYR A 569 -18.51 20.36 -16.61
N VAL A 570 -18.65 20.14 -15.31
CA VAL A 570 -19.58 19.18 -14.71
C VAL A 570 -20.51 19.94 -13.78
N PHE A 571 -21.81 19.82 -14.01
CA PHE A 571 -22.82 20.26 -13.08
C PHE A 571 -23.10 19.11 -12.12
N LYS A 572 -22.85 19.32 -10.83
CA LYS A 572 -23.09 18.32 -9.78
C LYS A 572 -24.23 18.80 -8.88
N VAL A 573 -25.20 17.91 -8.65
CA VAL A 573 -26.29 18.11 -7.69
C VAL A 573 -26.09 17.10 -6.56
N PHE A 574 -25.84 17.61 -5.37
CA PHE A 574 -25.74 16.81 -4.14
C PHE A 574 -27.00 17.01 -3.33
N ALA A 575 -27.66 15.93 -2.89
CA ALA A 575 -28.82 15.94 -2.02
C ALA A 575 -28.53 15.15 -0.74
N GLN A 576 -29.04 15.64 0.38
CA GLN A 576 -28.89 15.04 1.71
C GLN A 576 -30.23 15.03 2.43
N ASN A 577 -30.63 13.88 2.97
CA ASN A 577 -31.81 13.73 3.82
C ASN A 577 -31.58 12.66 4.92
N ALA A 578 -32.65 12.20 5.56
CA ALA A 578 -32.58 11.16 6.60
C ALA A 578 -32.04 9.81 6.09
N PHE A 579 -32.16 9.54 4.78
CA PHE A 579 -31.67 8.31 4.16
C PHE A 579 -30.19 8.38 3.76
N GLY A 580 -29.52 9.51 3.95
CA GLY A 580 -28.13 9.72 3.65
C GLY A 580 -27.88 10.64 2.46
N PRO A 581 -26.61 10.71 2.00
CA PRO A 581 -26.24 11.50 0.83
C PRO A 581 -26.63 10.78 -0.47
N VAL A 582 -26.84 11.55 -1.53
CA VAL A 582 -26.90 11.08 -2.92
C VAL A 582 -26.47 12.21 -3.84
N ASP A 583 -25.74 11.92 -4.89
CA ASP A 583 -25.38 12.93 -5.87
C ASP A 583 -25.48 12.40 -7.31
N LEU A 584 -25.79 13.31 -8.22
CA LEU A 584 -25.73 13.08 -9.66
C LEU A 584 -24.90 14.19 -10.30
N ASP A 585 -24.24 13.86 -11.39
CA ASP A 585 -23.52 14.83 -12.17
C ASP A 585 -23.76 14.66 -13.68
N GLN A 586 -23.57 15.74 -14.42
CA GLN A 586 -23.63 15.72 -15.88
C GLN A 586 -22.71 16.76 -16.48
N ALA A 587 -21.96 16.31 -17.48
CA ALA A 587 -21.03 17.16 -18.21
C ALA A 587 -21.74 18.05 -19.25
N PHE A 588 -21.18 19.26 -19.45
CA PHE A 588 -21.57 20.20 -20.50
C PHE A 588 -20.34 20.98 -21.00
N VAL A 589 -20.49 21.74 -22.08
CA VAL A 589 -19.40 22.47 -22.73
C VAL A 589 -19.71 23.96 -22.77
N VAL A 590 -18.75 24.78 -22.35
CA VAL A 590 -18.78 26.24 -22.57
C VAL A 590 -17.92 26.54 -23.82
N ARG A 591 -18.53 27.19 -24.80
CA ARG A 591 -17.87 27.71 -26.02
C ARG A 591 -17.65 29.22 -25.88
N ARG A 592 -16.76 29.76 -26.67
CA ARG A 592 -16.62 31.22 -26.86
C ARG A 592 -17.54 31.71 -27.93
#